data_dcadb1c36cf8e4b2cfd8734d969f7701
#
_entry.id   dcadb1c36cf8e4b2cfd8734d969f7701
#
_cell.length_a   1.000
_cell.length_b   1.000
_cell.length_c   1.000
_cell.angle_alpha   90.00
_cell.angle_beta   90.00
_cell.angle_gamma   90.00
#
_symmetry.space_group_name_H-M   'P 1'
#
loop_
_entity.id
_entity.type
_entity.pdbx_description
1 polymer ?
#
loop_
_entity_poly.entity_id
_entity_poly.type
_entity_poly.pdbx_seq_one_letter_code
_entity_poly.pdbx_strand_id
1 'polypeptide(L)'
;ENSSTSSGQVLQSPYPYKKALIVIKEMAELSALDLVEKGLVTDQLVLDIVYDVENLKYGGKYGGEIVSDRYGRLAPKPAHGTANLGRYSSSTREITDKTVELFERIADKGLSVRKLNLTCNHLISESEVRVRHEQLSLFDDYEAAERDRARYASELEKEKKMQKAVLK
;
A
#
# COMPACT_ATOMS: atom_id res chain seq x y z
N GLU A 1 1.03 -15.13 -10.83
CA GLU A 1 -0.41 -14.82 -10.81
C GLU A 1 -0.62 -13.62 -9.91
N ASN A 2 -1.05 -12.49 -10.48
CA ASN A 2 -1.38 -11.30 -9.70
C ASN A 2 -2.78 -11.48 -9.10
N SER A 3 -2.85 -11.73 -7.81
CA SER A 3 -4.09 -11.83 -7.07
C SER A 3 -4.45 -10.49 -6.44
N SER A 4 -5.70 -10.10 -6.55
CA SER A 4 -6.22 -8.86 -5.97
C SER A 4 -7.62 -9.04 -5.41
N THR A 5 -8.00 -8.21 -4.45
CA THR A 5 -9.38 -8.11 -3.96
C THR A 5 -9.84 -6.67 -4.01
N SER A 6 -11.08 -6.46 -4.41
CA SER A 6 -11.65 -5.13 -4.60
C SER A 6 -12.97 -5.01 -3.85
N SER A 7 -13.15 -3.86 -3.20
CA SER A 7 -14.38 -3.48 -2.53
C SER A 7 -14.88 -2.16 -3.11
N GLY A 8 -16.11 -2.16 -3.62
CA GLY A 8 -16.73 -0.97 -4.18
C GLY A 8 -17.99 -0.59 -3.43
N GLN A 9 -18.22 0.71 -3.26
CA GLN A 9 -19.42 1.23 -2.64
C GLN A 9 -19.98 2.40 -3.44
N VAL A 10 -21.23 2.25 -3.92
CA VAL A 10 -21.99 3.31 -4.52
C VAL A 10 -22.77 4.01 -3.41
N LEU A 11 -22.60 5.32 -3.27
CA LEU A 11 -23.24 6.10 -2.22
C LEU A 11 -24.68 6.42 -2.65
N GLN A 12 -25.61 6.38 -1.70
CA GLN A 12 -27.04 6.62 -1.97
C GLN A 12 -27.33 8.04 -2.43
N SER A 13 -26.51 8.98 -1.99
CA SER A 13 -26.56 10.39 -2.38
C SER A 13 -25.12 10.89 -2.54
N PRO A 14 -24.93 12.04 -3.19
CA PRO A 14 -23.59 12.64 -3.25
C PRO A 14 -23.07 12.96 -1.86
N TYR A 15 -21.87 12.50 -1.53
CA TYR A 15 -21.25 12.76 -0.22
C TYR A 15 -20.15 13.79 -0.35
N PRO A 16 -20.15 14.84 0.51
CA PRO A 16 -19.03 15.78 0.55
C PRO A 16 -17.76 15.08 1.03
N TYR A 17 -16.61 15.70 0.81
CA TYR A 17 -15.29 15.17 1.13
C TYR A 17 -15.19 14.54 2.53
N LYS A 18 -15.65 15.25 3.57
CA LYS A 18 -15.57 14.78 4.95
C LYS A 18 -16.38 13.49 5.19
N LYS A 19 -17.54 13.40 4.58
CA LYS A 19 -18.40 12.22 4.68
C LYS A 19 -17.83 11.04 3.90
N ALA A 20 -17.30 11.30 2.72
CA ALA A 20 -16.62 10.28 1.91
C ALA A 20 -15.37 9.74 2.61
N LEU A 21 -14.63 10.59 3.35
CA LEU A 21 -13.49 10.18 4.14
C LEU A 21 -13.86 9.15 5.22
N ILE A 22 -14.99 9.33 5.88
CA ILE A 22 -15.49 8.37 6.88
C ILE A 22 -15.81 7.03 6.21
N VAL A 23 -16.47 7.06 5.07
CA VAL A 23 -16.82 5.85 4.30
C VAL A 23 -15.56 5.09 3.88
N ILE A 24 -14.55 5.78 3.37
CA ILE A 24 -13.33 5.12 2.92
C ILE A 24 -12.54 4.50 4.08
N LYS A 25 -12.58 5.12 5.27
CA LYS A 25 -12.01 4.53 6.48
C LYS A 25 -12.67 3.20 6.83
N GLU A 26 -14.01 3.16 6.81
CA GLU A 26 -14.77 1.94 7.07
C GLU A 26 -14.46 0.87 6.02
N MET A 27 -14.39 1.24 4.75
CA MET A 27 -14.03 0.31 3.67
C MET A 27 -12.63 -0.29 3.88
N ALA A 28 -11.67 0.53 4.29
CA ALA A 28 -10.30 0.10 4.57
C ALA A 28 -10.25 -0.89 5.74
N GLU A 29 -10.97 -0.60 6.82
CA GLU A 29 -11.06 -1.48 7.99
C GLU A 29 -11.68 -2.85 7.62
N LEU A 30 -12.76 -2.85 6.87
CA LEU A 30 -13.41 -4.07 6.41
C LEU A 30 -12.53 -4.87 5.46
N SER A 31 -11.80 -4.20 4.57
CA SER A 31 -10.85 -4.86 3.66
C SER A 31 -9.71 -5.51 4.43
N ALA A 32 -9.17 -4.83 5.45
CA ALA A 32 -8.12 -5.39 6.30
C ALA A 32 -8.61 -6.63 7.08
N LEU A 33 -9.80 -6.57 7.65
CA LEU A 33 -10.41 -7.70 8.35
C LEU A 33 -10.66 -8.89 7.42
N ASP A 34 -11.09 -8.65 6.19
CA ASP A 34 -11.28 -9.69 5.17
C ASP A 34 -9.94 -10.37 4.84
N LEU A 35 -8.86 -9.61 4.70
CA LEU A 35 -7.52 -10.16 4.48
C LEU A 35 -7.08 -11.05 5.65
N VAL A 36 -7.27 -10.59 6.88
CA VAL A 36 -6.95 -11.37 8.09
C VAL A 36 -7.74 -12.69 8.12
N GLU A 37 -9.02 -12.63 7.85
CA GLU A 37 -9.89 -13.81 7.82
C GLU A 37 -9.45 -14.84 6.78
N LYS A 38 -8.99 -14.37 5.62
CA LYS A 38 -8.50 -15.24 4.53
C LYS A 38 -7.03 -15.63 4.67
N GLY A 39 -6.31 -15.11 5.67
CA GLY A 39 -4.88 -15.35 5.82
C GLY A 39 -4.03 -14.74 4.72
N LEU A 40 -4.47 -13.61 4.14
CA LEU A 40 -3.81 -12.92 3.04
C LEU A 40 -3.19 -11.61 3.52
N VAL A 41 -2.15 -11.17 2.79
CA VAL A 41 -1.51 -9.86 2.98
C VAL A 41 -1.35 -9.15 1.65
N THR A 42 -1.26 -7.82 1.71
CA THR A 42 -1.10 -6.95 0.54
C THR A 42 0.07 -5.99 0.75
N ASP A 43 0.69 -5.55 -0.34
CA ASP A 43 1.71 -4.51 -0.30
C ASP A 43 1.32 -3.24 -1.07
N GLN A 44 0.17 -3.25 -1.73
CA GLN A 44 -0.27 -2.14 -2.57
C GLN A 44 -1.77 -1.91 -2.48
N LEU A 45 -2.17 -0.65 -2.36
CA LEU A 45 -3.56 -0.21 -2.37
C LEU A 45 -3.82 0.65 -3.60
N VAL A 46 -4.98 0.47 -4.22
CA VAL A 46 -5.45 1.30 -5.33
C VAL A 46 -6.81 1.87 -4.96
N LEU A 47 -6.97 3.16 -5.13
CA LEU A 47 -8.21 3.87 -4.82
C LEU A 47 -8.75 4.56 -6.06
N ASP A 48 -10.03 4.35 -6.33
CA ASP A 48 -10.78 5.04 -7.37
C ASP A 48 -11.92 5.84 -6.73
N ILE A 49 -12.04 7.11 -7.09
CA ILE A 49 -13.07 8.01 -6.61
C ILE A 49 -13.87 8.53 -7.81
N VAL A 50 -15.17 8.22 -7.84
CA VAL A 50 -16.07 8.74 -8.87
C VAL A 50 -16.88 9.87 -8.25
N TYR A 51 -16.80 11.04 -8.86
CA TYR A 51 -17.53 12.23 -8.43
C TYR A 51 -18.94 12.26 -9.02
N ASP A 52 -19.86 12.88 -8.31
CA ASP A 52 -21.24 12.98 -8.74
C ASP A 52 -21.43 14.02 -9.86
N VAL A 53 -22.37 13.74 -10.75
CA VAL A 53 -22.74 14.65 -11.84
C VAL A 53 -23.31 15.99 -11.33
N GLU A 54 -23.85 16.05 -10.11
CA GLU A 54 -24.36 17.29 -9.51
C GLU A 54 -23.27 18.36 -9.35
N ASN A 55 -21.99 17.98 -9.27
CA ASN A 55 -20.89 18.93 -9.21
C ASN A 55 -20.86 19.90 -10.41
N LEU A 56 -21.51 19.53 -11.49
CA LEU A 56 -21.63 20.35 -12.71
C LEU A 56 -22.95 21.10 -12.81
N LYS A 57 -23.94 20.77 -11.97
CA LYS A 57 -25.32 21.27 -12.10
C LYS A 57 -25.63 22.58 -11.36
N TYR A 58 -24.97 22.84 -10.24
CA TYR A 58 -25.35 23.92 -9.32
C TYR A 58 -24.43 25.14 -9.40
N GLY A 59 -24.24 25.68 -10.61
CA GLY A 59 -23.60 26.99 -10.80
C GLY A 59 -22.14 27.11 -10.30
N GLY A 60 -21.57 26.03 -9.78
CA GLY A 60 -20.17 25.95 -9.45
C GLY A 60 -19.35 25.86 -10.73
N LYS A 61 -18.44 26.79 -10.92
CA LYS A 61 -17.49 26.70 -12.03
C LYS A 61 -16.42 25.66 -11.68
N TYR A 62 -16.69 24.41 -12.05
CA TYR A 62 -15.68 23.36 -11.96
C TYR A 62 -14.59 23.67 -13.00
N GLY A 63 -13.37 23.98 -12.54
CA GLY A 63 -12.24 24.34 -13.40
C GLY A 63 -11.39 23.14 -13.83
N GLY A 64 -11.76 21.91 -13.45
CA GLY A 64 -11.03 20.70 -13.78
C GLY A 64 -11.51 20.01 -15.04
N GLU A 65 -10.95 18.84 -15.32
CA GLU A 65 -11.30 18.01 -16.47
C GLU A 65 -12.67 17.36 -16.30
N ILE A 66 -13.49 17.44 -17.35
CA ILE A 66 -14.82 16.85 -17.42
C ILE A 66 -14.77 15.69 -18.40
N VAL A 67 -15.33 14.55 -18.01
CA VAL A 67 -15.40 13.34 -18.85
C VAL A 67 -16.86 12.89 -19.00
N SER A 68 -17.14 12.09 -20.03
CA SER A 68 -18.42 11.42 -20.20
C SER A 68 -18.39 10.07 -19.51
N ASP A 69 -19.41 9.78 -18.71
CA ASP A 69 -19.55 8.47 -18.09
C ASP A 69 -20.05 7.42 -19.09
N ARG A 70 -20.22 6.17 -18.62
CA ARG A 70 -20.68 5.05 -19.42
C ARG A 70 -22.05 5.30 -20.08
N TYR A 71 -22.86 6.17 -19.50
CA TYR A 71 -24.21 6.52 -19.98
C TYR A 71 -24.25 7.82 -20.77
N GLY A 72 -23.09 8.39 -21.10
CA GLY A 72 -22.99 9.64 -21.81
C GLY A 72 -23.23 10.90 -20.96
N ARG A 73 -23.32 10.77 -19.63
CA ARG A 73 -23.47 11.92 -18.73
C ARG A 73 -22.11 12.55 -18.45
N LEU A 74 -22.08 13.87 -18.42
CA LEU A 74 -20.86 14.59 -18.07
C LEU A 74 -20.67 14.62 -16.56
N ALA A 75 -19.44 14.36 -16.12
CA ALA A 75 -19.04 14.39 -14.73
C ALA A 75 -17.57 14.83 -14.61
N PRO A 76 -17.14 15.30 -13.43
CA PRO A 76 -15.72 15.52 -13.21
C PRO A 76 -14.94 14.22 -13.42
N LYS A 77 -13.72 14.34 -13.94
CA LYS A 77 -12.84 13.19 -14.13
C LYS A 77 -12.64 12.44 -12.81
N PRO A 78 -12.83 11.11 -12.79
CA PRO A 78 -12.57 10.33 -11.59
C PRO A 78 -11.12 10.44 -11.11
N ALA A 79 -10.93 10.43 -9.80
CA ALA A 79 -9.61 10.39 -9.22
C ALA A 79 -9.15 8.93 -9.08
N HIS A 80 -7.89 8.68 -9.37
CA HIS A 80 -7.26 7.37 -9.29
C HIS A 80 -5.87 7.52 -8.68
N GLY A 81 -5.53 6.64 -7.78
CA GLY A 81 -4.19 6.64 -7.18
C GLY A 81 -3.81 5.31 -6.59
N THR A 82 -2.51 5.14 -6.43
CA THR A 82 -1.89 3.93 -5.89
C THR A 82 -1.00 4.30 -4.72
N ALA A 83 -1.03 3.51 -3.67
CA ALA A 83 -0.14 3.63 -2.52
C ALA A 83 0.54 2.29 -2.23
N ASN A 84 1.85 2.33 -2.07
CA ASN A 84 2.64 1.16 -1.67
C ASN A 84 2.81 1.17 -0.16
N LEU A 85 2.59 0.02 0.48
CA LEU A 85 2.77 -0.12 1.93
C LEU A 85 4.23 -0.26 2.33
N GLY A 86 5.12 -0.60 1.38
CA GLY A 86 6.53 -0.86 1.64
C GLY A 86 6.83 -2.25 2.17
N ARG A 87 5.82 -2.98 2.60
CA ARG A 87 5.88 -4.37 3.05
C ARG A 87 4.53 -5.04 2.91
N TYR A 88 4.51 -6.36 2.92
CA TYR A 88 3.25 -7.11 2.98
C TYR A 88 2.63 -7.00 4.36
N SER A 89 1.35 -6.64 4.41
CA SER A 89 0.61 -6.43 5.65
C SER A 89 -0.88 -6.73 5.51
N SER A 90 -1.51 -7.10 6.60
CA SER A 90 -2.95 -7.11 6.80
C SER A 90 -3.35 -6.28 8.02
N SER A 91 -2.43 -5.45 8.51
CA SER A 91 -2.68 -4.58 9.65
C SER A 91 -3.78 -3.57 9.34
N THR A 92 -4.86 -3.59 10.11
CA THR A 92 -5.97 -2.64 9.99
C THR A 92 -5.47 -1.20 10.06
N ARG A 93 -4.58 -0.92 10.99
CA ARG A 93 -4.00 0.42 11.17
C ARG A 93 -3.19 0.87 9.95
N GLU A 94 -2.27 0.03 9.46
CA GLU A 94 -1.44 0.36 8.30
C GLU A 94 -2.26 0.57 7.04
N ILE A 95 -3.20 -0.33 6.77
CA ILE A 95 -4.08 -0.25 5.59
C ILE A 95 -4.98 0.98 5.68
N THR A 96 -5.58 1.25 6.84
CA THR A 96 -6.44 2.42 7.04
C THR A 96 -5.66 3.71 6.92
N ASP A 97 -4.50 3.83 7.57
CA ASP A 97 -3.67 5.05 7.50
C ASP A 97 -3.21 5.35 6.08
N LYS A 98 -2.78 4.32 5.33
CA LYS A 98 -2.38 4.49 3.93
C LYS A 98 -3.54 4.82 3.01
N THR A 99 -4.70 4.24 3.25
CA THR A 99 -5.91 4.55 2.48
C THR A 99 -6.34 6.00 2.70
N VAL A 100 -6.33 6.47 3.94
CA VAL A 100 -6.64 7.87 4.26
C VAL A 100 -5.64 8.84 3.63
N GLU A 101 -4.36 8.55 3.74
CA GLU A 101 -3.30 9.35 3.10
C GLU A 101 -3.49 9.42 1.59
N LEU A 102 -3.80 8.28 0.95
CA LEU A 102 -4.08 8.20 -0.48
C LEU A 102 -5.32 9.01 -0.86
N PHE A 103 -6.40 8.88 -0.09
CA PHE A 103 -7.63 9.65 -0.31
C PHE A 103 -7.38 11.16 -0.21
N GLU A 104 -6.69 11.60 0.82
CA GLU A 104 -6.36 13.01 1.02
C GLU A 104 -5.48 13.57 -0.10
N ARG A 105 -4.61 12.75 -0.68
CA ARG A 105 -3.72 13.14 -1.76
C ARG A 105 -4.44 13.30 -3.10
N ILE A 106 -5.38 12.39 -3.43
CA ILE A 106 -6.00 12.35 -4.76
C ILE A 106 -7.39 12.97 -4.83
N ALA A 107 -8.12 13.07 -3.71
CA ALA A 107 -9.48 13.58 -3.69
C ALA A 107 -9.53 15.10 -3.83
N ASP A 108 -10.45 15.57 -4.65
CA ASP A 108 -10.78 17.00 -4.71
C ASP A 108 -11.75 17.34 -3.57
N LYS A 109 -11.31 18.20 -2.67
CA LYS A 109 -12.07 18.59 -1.47
C LYS A 109 -13.34 19.37 -1.76
N GLY A 110 -13.42 19.98 -2.94
CA GLY A 110 -14.58 20.77 -3.36
C GLY A 110 -15.65 19.98 -4.08
N LEU A 111 -15.44 18.68 -4.32
CA LEU A 111 -16.36 17.85 -5.10
C LEU A 111 -17.09 16.83 -4.23
N SER A 112 -18.36 16.58 -4.58
CA SER A 112 -19.15 15.52 -3.97
C SER A 112 -18.86 14.18 -4.64
N VAL A 113 -18.72 13.14 -3.83
CA VAL A 113 -18.35 11.78 -4.23
C VAL A 113 -19.60 10.92 -4.41
N ARG A 114 -19.63 10.14 -5.48
CA ARG A 114 -20.72 9.20 -5.78
C ARG A 114 -20.35 7.75 -5.55
N LYS A 115 -19.12 7.37 -5.85
CA LYS A 115 -18.66 5.98 -5.74
C LYS A 115 -17.21 5.95 -5.28
N LEU A 116 -16.91 4.98 -4.44
CA LEU A 116 -15.57 4.66 -3.98
C LEU A 116 -15.24 3.20 -4.30
N ASN A 117 -14.01 2.93 -4.73
CA ASN A 117 -13.52 1.58 -4.94
C ASN A 117 -12.10 1.46 -4.38
N LEU A 118 -11.90 0.51 -3.49
CA LEU A 118 -10.61 0.21 -2.88
C LEU A 118 -10.17 -1.19 -3.28
N THR A 119 -8.97 -1.30 -3.83
CA THR A 119 -8.38 -2.56 -4.27
C THR A 119 -7.08 -2.82 -3.51
N CYS A 120 -6.94 -4.04 -3.00
CA CYS A 120 -5.69 -4.55 -2.43
C CYS A 120 -5.04 -5.46 -3.45
N ASN A 121 -3.83 -5.10 -3.90
CA ASN A 121 -3.09 -5.82 -4.94
C ASN A 121 -1.99 -6.70 -4.36
N HIS A 122 -1.45 -7.56 -5.21
CA HIS A 122 -0.32 -8.44 -4.93
C HIS A 122 -0.56 -9.36 -3.73
N LEU A 123 -1.77 -9.87 -3.60
CA LEU A 123 -2.14 -10.73 -2.47
C LEU A 123 -1.30 -12.01 -2.45
N ILE A 124 -0.71 -12.28 -1.29
CA ILE A 124 -0.05 -13.55 -1.01
C ILE A 124 -0.50 -14.06 0.36
N SER A 125 -0.26 -15.34 0.65
CA SER A 125 -0.59 -15.88 1.97
C SER A 125 0.38 -15.35 3.03
N GLU A 126 -0.11 -15.14 4.23
CA GLU A 126 0.72 -14.72 5.38
C GLU A 126 1.84 -15.73 5.67
N SER A 127 1.56 -17.02 5.50
CA SER A 127 2.57 -18.08 5.66
C SER A 127 3.72 -17.97 4.67
N GLU A 128 3.45 -17.52 3.44
CA GLU A 128 4.45 -17.31 2.40
C GLU A 128 5.43 -16.17 2.76
N VAL A 129 4.92 -15.12 3.37
CA VAL A 129 5.74 -14.01 3.87
C VAL A 129 6.67 -14.48 5.00
N ARG A 130 6.16 -15.28 5.93
CA ARG A 130 6.96 -15.85 7.02
C ARG A 130 8.12 -16.69 6.48
N VAL A 131 7.86 -17.55 5.52
CA VAL A 131 8.89 -18.40 4.91
C VAL A 131 9.97 -17.54 4.24
N ARG A 132 9.60 -16.51 3.51
CA ARG A 132 10.55 -15.57 2.90
C ARG A 132 11.39 -14.83 3.93
N HIS A 133 10.79 -14.39 5.03
CA HIS A 133 11.49 -13.73 6.12
C HIS A 133 12.49 -14.66 6.81
N GLU A 134 12.09 -15.89 7.08
CA GLU A 134 12.98 -16.90 7.68
C GLU A 134 14.16 -17.21 6.76
N GLN A 135 13.93 -17.35 5.45
CA GLN A 135 14.99 -17.57 4.47
C GLN A 135 15.97 -16.40 4.40
N LEU A 136 15.48 -15.17 4.39
CA LEU A 136 16.32 -13.97 4.39
C LEU A 136 17.14 -13.84 5.67
N SER A 137 16.53 -14.12 6.81
CA SER A 137 17.23 -14.10 8.10
C SER A 137 18.36 -15.15 8.16
N LEU A 138 18.10 -16.36 7.71
CA LEU A 138 19.11 -17.42 7.61
C LEU A 138 20.27 -17.03 6.68
N PHE A 139 19.95 -16.37 5.57
CA PHE A 139 20.94 -15.91 4.61
C PHE A 139 21.82 -14.80 5.20
N ASP A 140 21.23 -13.84 5.91
CA ASP A 140 21.96 -12.77 6.59
C ASP A 140 22.87 -13.32 7.69
N ASP A 141 22.39 -14.28 8.47
CA ASP A 141 23.20 -14.95 9.51
C ASP A 141 24.38 -15.72 8.91
N TYR A 142 24.19 -16.36 7.77
CA TYR A 142 25.25 -17.04 7.05
C TYR A 142 26.33 -16.07 6.55
N GLU A 143 25.93 -14.94 5.94
CA GLU A 143 26.87 -13.91 5.49
C GLU A 143 27.65 -13.28 6.66
N ALA A 144 26.99 -13.03 7.79
CA ALA A 144 27.62 -12.52 8.99
C ALA A 144 28.67 -13.51 9.54
N ALA A 145 28.34 -14.81 9.58
CA ALA A 145 29.25 -15.85 10.00
C ALA A 145 30.49 -15.98 9.09
N GLU A 146 30.30 -15.85 7.77
CA GLU A 146 31.41 -15.85 6.81
C GLU A 146 32.32 -14.62 6.99
N ARG A 147 31.76 -13.45 7.19
CA ARG A 147 32.51 -12.22 7.44
C ARG A 147 33.36 -12.33 8.71
N ASP A 148 32.82 -12.91 9.79
CA ASP A 148 33.53 -13.14 11.04
C ASP A 148 34.65 -14.13 10.86
N ARG A 149 34.49 -15.22 10.12
CA ARG A 149 35.53 -16.18 9.79
C ARG A 149 36.65 -15.55 8.99
N ALA A 150 36.31 -14.73 7.97
CA ALA A 150 37.31 -14.04 7.17
C ALA A 150 38.14 -13.05 8.00
N ARG A 151 37.48 -12.33 8.92
CA ARG A 151 38.16 -11.41 9.86
C ARG A 151 39.11 -12.14 10.76
N TYR A 152 38.70 -13.26 11.35
CA TYR A 152 39.52 -14.09 12.24
C TYR A 152 40.74 -14.63 11.51
N ALA A 153 40.57 -15.14 10.28
CA ALA A 153 41.68 -15.64 9.47
C ALA A 153 42.70 -14.52 9.14
N SER A 154 42.24 -13.31 8.85
CA SER A 154 43.07 -12.14 8.57
C SER A 154 43.87 -11.71 9.81
N GLU A 155 43.26 -11.74 10.98
CA GLU A 155 43.94 -11.42 12.25
C GLU A 155 45.01 -12.44 12.60
N LEU A 156 44.78 -13.73 12.39
CA LEU A 156 45.77 -14.79 12.57
C LEU A 156 47.00 -14.64 11.66
N GLU A 157 46.78 -14.25 10.38
CA GLU A 157 47.90 -14.00 9.45
C GLU A 157 48.76 -12.81 9.90
N LYS A 158 48.13 -11.73 10.36
CA LYS A 158 48.85 -10.56 10.90
C LYS A 158 49.67 -10.92 12.11
N GLU A 159 49.13 -11.72 13.03
CA GLU A 159 49.82 -12.19 14.21
C GLU A 159 51.04 -13.04 13.85
N LYS A 160 50.92 -13.98 12.91
CA LYS A 160 52.03 -14.81 12.41
C LYS A 160 53.14 -13.95 11.79
N LYS A 161 52.83 -12.93 11.03
CA LYS A 161 53.80 -11.99 10.45
C LYS A 161 54.55 -11.23 11.53
N MET A 162 53.87 -10.78 12.57
CA MET A 162 54.47 -10.08 13.70
C MET A 162 55.39 -10.99 14.46
N GLN A 163 55.04 -12.24 14.72
CA GLN A 163 55.87 -13.23 15.39
C GLN A 163 57.15 -13.54 14.60
N LYS A 164 57.06 -13.68 13.28
CA LYS A 164 58.23 -13.87 12.41
C LYS A 164 59.16 -12.65 12.41
N ALA A 165 58.64 -11.44 12.50
CA ALA A 165 59.44 -10.23 12.57
C ALA A 165 60.20 -10.11 13.89
N VAL A 166 59.64 -10.59 14.98
CA VAL A 166 60.32 -10.59 16.32
C VAL A 166 61.41 -11.60 16.42
N LEU A 167 61.34 -12.75 15.72
CA LEU A 167 62.32 -13.81 15.73
C LEU A 167 63.56 -13.55 14.86
N LYS A 168 63.63 -12.51 14.10
CA LYS A 168 64.77 -12.14 13.27
C LYS A 168 65.79 -11.31 14.05
#